data_69460fcdd873c8febcdd8d26b3f8879b
#
_entry.id   69460fcdd873c8febcdd8d26b3f8879b
#
_cell.length_a   1.000
_cell.length_b   1.000
_cell.length_c   1.000
_cell.angle_alpha   90.00
_cell.angle_beta   90.00
_cell.angle_gamma   90.00
#
_symmetry.space_group_name_H-M   'P 1'
#
loop_
_entity.id
_entity.type
_entity.pdbx_description
1 polymer ?
#
loop_
_entity_poly.entity_id
_entity_poly.type
_entity_poly.pdbx_seq_one_letter_code
_entity_poly.pdbx_strand_id
1 'polypeptide(L)'
;MEAYKSMRIEYTRLFDKLKNENIRQKDFRDNACISGATMQKMLHGESVTTETICKICDYFHCMPDEIMEFIPDSNYIEKQQAKQEVQAQIAELQAKLKTM
;
A
#
# COMPACT_ATOMS: atom_id res chain seq x y z
N MET A 1 7.96 19.04 5.25
CA MET A 1 6.93 18.81 6.27
C MET A 1 6.47 17.36 6.23
N GLU A 2 6.53 16.73 7.36
CA GLU A 2 6.21 15.31 7.46
C GLU A 2 4.79 15.03 7.92
N ALA A 3 4.01 16.09 8.17
CA ALA A 3 2.68 15.97 8.76
C ALA A 3 1.70 15.16 7.90
N TYR A 4 1.91 15.08 6.60
CA TYR A 4 1.05 14.33 5.70
C TYR A 4 1.41 12.85 5.58
N LYS A 5 2.58 12.45 6.12
CA LYS A 5 3.03 11.07 6.03
C LYS A 5 2.53 10.25 7.20
N SER A 6 1.22 10.09 7.29
CA SER A 6 0.62 9.24 8.31
C SER A 6 0.47 7.79 7.84
N MET A 7 0.99 7.47 6.66
CA MET A 7 0.95 6.14 6.09
C MET A 7 2.25 5.88 5.35
N ARG A 8 2.82 4.69 5.54
CA ARG A 8 4.04 4.29 4.84
C ARG A 8 3.76 3.09 3.96
N ILE A 9 4.65 2.83 3.01
CA ILE A 9 4.53 1.72 2.08
C ILE A 9 5.56 0.66 2.45
N GLU A 10 5.13 -0.61 2.48
CA GLU A 10 6.04 -1.74 2.63
C GLU A 10 5.85 -2.73 1.49
N TYR A 11 6.95 -3.29 1.02
CA TYR A 11 6.97 -4.27 -0.07
C TYR A 11 7.35 -5.65 0.44
N THR A 12 7.14 -5.91 1.71
CA THR A 12 7.48 -7.20 2.33
C THR A 12 6.82 -8.36 1.61
N ARG A 13 5.57 -8.17 1.18
CA ARG A 13 4.82 -9.18 0.45
C ARG A 13 5.49 -9.56 -0.87
N LEU A 14 6.05 -8.56 -1.56
CA LEU A 14 6.80 -8.79 -2.80
C LEU A 14 8.05 -9.62 -2.53
N PHE A 15 8.83 -9.25 -1.52
CA PHE A 15 10.06 -9.96 -1.22
C PHE A 15 9.79 -11.37 -0.72
N ASP A 16 8.74 -11.58 0.06
CA ASP A 16 8.31 -12.91 0.48
C ASP A 16 7.91 -13.75 -0.73
N LYS A 17 7.22 -13.15 -1.70
CA LYS A 17 6.79 -13.82 -2.91
C LYS A 17 8.01 -14.27 -3.74
N LEU A 18 9.00 -13.39 -3.88
CA LEU A 18 10.25 -13.72 -4.58
C LEU A 18 10.96 -14.89 -3.89
N LYS A 19 11.02 -14.85 -2.56
CA LYS A 19 11.66 -15.90 -1.78
C LYS A 19 10.91 -17.23 -1.90
N ASN A 20 9.60 -17.18 -1.79
CA ASN A 20 8.77 -18.40 -1.86
C ASN A 20 8.81 -19.06 -3.23
N GLU A 21 8.97 -18.27 -4.29
CA GLU A 21 9.05 -18.79 -5.66
C GLU A 21 10.51 -18.98 -6.12
N ASN A 22 11.48 -18.79 -5.23
CA ASN A 22 12.91 -18.92 -5.52
C ASN A 22 13.37 -18.05 -6.69
N ILE A 23 12.86 -16.84 -6.78
CA ILE A 23 13.22 -15.87 -7.82
C ILE A 23 14.29 -14.94 -7.28
N ARG A 24 15.41 -14.83 -7.99
CA ARG A 24 16.46 -13.89 -7.62
C ARG A 24 16.03 -12.46 -7.94
N GLN A 25 16.48 -11.51 -7.13
CA GLN A 25 16.17 -10.10 -7.37
C GLN A 25 16.63 -9.64 -8.76
N LYS A 26 17.79 -10.11 -9.20
CA LYS A 26 18.31 -9.76 -10.52
C LYS A 26 17.40 -10.27 -11.63
N ASP A 27 16.95 -11.51 -11.54
CA ASP A 27 16.06 -12.10 -12.53
C ASP A 27 14.71 -11.40 -12.55
N PHE A 28 14.20 -11.07 -11.37
CA PHE A 28 12.96 -10.29 -11.26
C PHE A 28 13.10 -8.94 -11.92
N ARG A 29 14.19 -8.20 -11.64
CA ARG A 29 14.41 -6.88 -12.24
C ARG A 29 14.48 -6.96 -13.75
N ASP A 30 15.23 -7.94 -14.27
CA ASP A 30 15.40 -8.10 -15.70
C ASP A 30 14.10 -8.46 -16.40
N ASN A 31 13.35 -9.39 -15.83
CA ASN A 31 12.12 -9.89 -16.44
C ASN A 31 10.94 -8.93 -16.30
N ALA A 32 10.88 -8.19 -15.20
CA ALA A 32 9.83 -7.21 -14.97
C ALA A 32 10.21 -5.81 -15.49
N CYS A 33 11.40 -5.67 -16.07
CA CYS A 33 11.89 -4.39 -16.61
C CYS A 33 11.96 -3.29 -15.56
N ILE A 34 12.50 -3.62 -14.38
CA ILE A 34 12.62 -2.69 -13.25
C ILE A 34 14.09 -2.30 -13.08
N SER A 35 14.35 -1.00 -12.95
CA SER A 35 15.72 -0.51 -12.78
C SER A 35 16.25 -0.83 -11.38
N GLY A 36 17.59 -0.85 -11.27
CA GLY A 36 18.22 -1.05 -9.96
C GLY A 36 17.87 0.07 -8.98
N ALA A 37 17.73 1.31 -9.46
CA ALA A 37 17.34 2.43 -8.62
C ALA A 37 15.94 2.24 -8.05
N THR A 38 15.00 1.76 -8.87
CA THR A 38 13.64 1.47 -8.41
C THR A 38 13.64 0.34 -7.39
N MET A 39 14.43 -0.69 -7.63
CA MET A 39 14.56 -1.80 -6.68
C MET A 39 15.08 -1.33 -5.33
N GLN A 40 16.05 -0.42 -5.32
CA GLN A 40 16.56 0.17 -4.09
C GLN A 40 15.50 0.96 -3.34
N LYS A 41 14.68 1.72 -4.06
CA LYS A 41 13.56 2.43 -3.44
C LYS A 41 12.59 1.47 -2.75
N MET A 42 12.29 0.36 -3.41
CA MET A 42 11.39 -0.64 -2.83
C MET A 42 12.00 -1.30 -1.59
N LEU A 43 13.31 -1.56 -1.60
CA LEU A 43 14.00 -2.11 -0.44
C LEU A 43 13.99 -1.16 0.75
N HIS A 44 13.94 0.14 0.51
CA HIS A 44 13.90 1.16 1.56
C HIS A 44 12.49 1.63 1.91
N GLY A 45 11.46 1.00 1.34
CA GLY A 45 10.08 1.38 1.61
C GLY A 45 9.67 2.72 1.00
N GLU A 46 10.38 3.16 -0.03
CA GLU A 46 10.07 4.41 -0.72
C GLU A 46 9.03 4.18 -1.81
N SER A 47 8.32 5.25 -2.17
CA SER A 47 7.30 5.15 -3.20
C SER A 47 7.90 4.98 -4.59
N VAL A 48 7.21 4.23 -5.43
CA VAL A 48 7.57 4.03 -6.84
C VAL A 48 6.37 4.44 -7.69
N THR A 49 6.56 4.52 -9.00
CA THR A 49 5.48 4.90 -9.90
C THR A 49 4.44 3.79 -10.00
N THR A 50 3.20 4.16 -10.32
CA THR A 50 2.14 3.18 -10.55
C THR A 50 2.45 2.30 -11.76
N GLU A 51 3.18 2.82 -12.74
CA GLU A 51 3.65 2.03 -13.87
C GLU A 51 4.54 0.87 -13.40
N THR A 52 5.43 1.13 -12.45
CA THR A 52 6.27 0.08 -11.86
C THR A 52 5.42 -0.98 -11.19
N ILE A 53 4.39 -0.56 -10.44
CA ILE A 53 3.48 -1.50 -9.78
C ILE A 53 2.75 -2.35 -10.83
N CYS A 54 2.32 -1.75 -11.93
CA CYS A 54 1.69 -2.49 -13.03
C CYS A 54 2.63 -3.54 -13.63
N LYS A 55 3.91 -3.19 -13.83
CA LYS A 55 4.90 -4.13 -14.35
C LYS A 55 5.09 -5.33 -13.43
N ILE A 56 5.13 -5.08 -12.13
CA ILE A 56 5.29 -6.15 -11.14
C ILE A 56 4.05 -7.04 -11.12
N CYS A 57 2.88 -6.43 -11.13
CA CYS A 57 1.61 -7.18 -11.15
C CYS A 57 1.48 -8.03 -12.42
N ASP A 58 1.89 -7.50 -13.56
CA ASP A 58 1.91 -8.26 -14.82
C ASP A 58 2.87 -9.45 -14.74
N TYR A 59 4.02 -9.24 -14.12
CA TYR A 59 5.02 -10.31 -13.98
C TYR A 59 4.48 -11.47 -13.14
N PHE A 60 3.81 -11.17 -12.04
CA PHE A 60 3.28 -12.18 -11.12
C PHE A 60 1.83 -12.59 -11.43
N HIS A 61 1.17 -11.88 -12.34
CA HIS A 61 -0.28 -12.06 -12.59
C HIS A 61 -1.10 -11.92 -11.31
N CYS A 62 -0.86 -10.83 -10.59
CA CYS A 62 -1.50 -10.59 -9.30
C CYS A 62 -1.97 -9.13 -9.18
N MET A 63 -2.61 -8.82 -8.07
CA MET A 63 -3.08 -7.47 -7.76
C MET A 63 -2.06 -6.75 -6.87
N PRO A 64 -2.08 -5.40 -6.84
CA PRO A 64 -1.10 -4.64 -6.06
C PRO A 64 -1.06 -4.98 -4.57
N ASP A 65 -2.18 -5.34 -3.98
CA ASP A 65 -2.24 -5.69 -2.56
C ASP A 65 -1.48 -6.99 -2.23
N GLU A 66 -1.15 -7.78 -3.24
CA GLU A 66 -0.39 -9.02 -3.05
C GLU A 66 1.12 -8.78 -3.03
N ILE A 67 1.57 -7.59 -3.43
CA ILE A 67 3.01 -7.27 -3.48
C ILE A 67 3.40 -6.12 -2.58
N MET A 68 2.45 -5.31 -2.15
CA MET A 68 2.71 -4.14 -1.32
C MET A 68 1.57 -3.93 -0.34
N GLU A 69 1.86 -3.18 0.72
CA GLU A 69 0.83 -2.80 1.67
C GLU A 69 1.12 -1.41 2.22
N PHE A 70 0.08 -0.75 2.66
CA PHE A 70 0.18 0.55 3.31
C PHE A 70 0.05 0.32 4.81
N ILE A 71 1.06 0.80 5.55
CA ILE A 71 1.10 0.65 7.01
C ILE A 71 0.75 2.00 7.62
N PRO A 72 -0.43 2.13 8.25
CA PRO A 72 -0.79 3.38 8.91
C PRO A 72 0.01 3.57 10.20
N ASP A 73 0.37 4.81 10.49
CA ASP A 73 0.99 5.14 11.77
C ASP A 73 -0.09 5.54 12.79
N SER A 74 0.35 5.86 14.00
CA SER A 74 -0.60 6.21 15.07
C SER A 74 -1.43 7.45 14.74
N ASN A 75 -0.83 8.44 14.07
CA ASN A 75 -1.55 9.64 13.68
C ASN A 75 -2.67 9.32 12.69
N TYR A 76 -2.41 8.46 11.72
CA TYR A 76 -3.42 8.06 10.77
C TYR A 76 -4.56 7.30 11.46
N ILE A 77 -4.21 6.39 12.36
CA ILE A 77 -5.21 5.61 13.11
C ILE A 77 -6.11 6.52 13.93
N GLU A 78 -5.53 7.49 14.62
CA GLU A 78 -6.30 8.47 15.42
C GLU A 78 -7.26 9.27 14.54
N LYS A 79 -6.77 9.78 13.41
CA LYS A 79 -7.61 10.54 12.48
C LYS A 79 -8.74 9.70 11.92
N GLN A 80 -8.47 8.45 11.60
CA GLN A 80 -9.48 7.55 11.06
C GLN A 80 -10.55 7.23 12.08
N GLN A 81 -10.16 7.00 13.34
CA GLN A 81 -11.11 6.75 14.42
C GLN A 81 -12.02 7.95 14.65
N ALA A 82 -11.46 9.16 14.70
CA ALA A 82 -12.24 10.37 14.84
C ALA A 82 -13.23 10.54 13.69
N LYS A 83 -12.79 10.26 12.46
CA LYS A 83 -13.65 10.35 11.29
C LYS A 83 -14.79 9.33 11.35
N GLN A 84 -14.51 8.11 11.79
CA GLN A 84 -15.54 7.08 11.93
C GLN A 84 -16.57 7.45 12.98
N GLU A 85 -16.15 8.01 14.11
CA GLU A 85 -17.07 8.48 15.14
C GLU A 85 -18.00 9.57 14.63
N VAL A 86 -17.47 10.54 13.91
CA VAL A 86 -18.27 11.61 13.32
C VAL A 86 -19.26 11.04 12.31
N GLN A 87 -18.81 10.14 11.44
CA GLN A 87 -19.69 9.52 10.46
C GLN A 87 -20.80 8.69 11.11
N ALA A 88 -20.50 7.98 12.18
CA ALA A 88 -21.50 7.22 12.91
C ALA A 88 -22.56 8.13 13.52
N GLN A 89 -22.16 9.26 14.09
CA GLN A 89 -23.07 10.23 14.66
C GLN A 89 -23.98 10.84 13.59
N ILE A 90 -23.42 11.18 12.44
CA ILE A 90 -24.19 11.73 11.31
C ILE A 90 -25.21 10.71 10.83
N ALA A 91 -24.80 9.45 10.67
CA ALA A 91 -25.70 8.38 10.22
C ALA A 91 -26.85 8.17 11.21
N GLU A 92 -26.57 8.22 12.50
CA GLU A 92 -27.58 8.09 13.54
C GLU A 92 -28.59 9.23 13.49
N LEU A 93 -28.12 10.47 13.35
CA LEU A 93 -28.99 11.63 13.22
C LEU A 93 -29.86 11.55 11.97
N GLN A 94 -29.30 11.11 10.85
CA GLN A 94 -30.06 10.96 9.61
C GLN A 94 -31.14 9.90 9.76
N ALA A 95 -30.85 8.80 10.44
CA ALA A 95 -31.82 7.75 10.70
C ALA A 95 -32.98 8.28 11.53
N LYS A 96 -32.69 9.08 12.56
CA LYS A 96 -33.73 9.69 13.39
C LYS A 96 -34.61 10.63 12.60
N LEU A 97 -34.02 11.41 11.68
CA LEU A 97 -34.78 12.34 10.85
C LEU A 97 -35.70 11.59 9.90
N LYS A 98 -35.29 10.42 9.41
CA LYS A 98 -36.12 9.63 8.50
C LYS A 98 -37.30 8.97 9.19
N THR A 99 -37.19 8.74 10.48
CA THR A 99 -38.27 8.08 11.25
C THR A 99 -39.29 9.07 11.80
N MET A 100 -39.01 10.34 11.66
CA MET A 100 -39.95 11.39 12.00
C MET A 100 -40.67 11.84 10.75
#